data_a9a7c08907383300b513d00747090171
#
_entry.id   a9a7c08907383300b513d00747090171
#
_cell.length_a   1.000
_cell.length_b   1.000
_cell.length_c   1.000
_cell.angle_alpha   90.00
_cell.angle_beta   90.00
_cell.angle_gamma   90.00
#
_symmetry.space_group_name_H-M   'P 1'
#
loop_
_entity.id
_entity.type
_entity.pdbx_description
1 polymer ?
#
loop_
_entity_poly.entity_id
_entity_poly.type
_entity_poly.pdbx_seq_one_letter_code
_entity_poly.pdbx_strand_id
1 'polypeptide(L)'
;MPGSVPAVQRVSAPASLDRETEARAWLGALRATGAEHDEAIRRLHEMLLRAARFELVRRRGMLARSSRETVDDLAMQSADDALTAILAKLDDYRFESRFTTWAYKFAILEAAVRTRRRAWQERELPIDPDGWTTLPARTLDPAEDLLNRERLAAIIEAVRTQLSPHQREVLGALVLAEVPIDVLAERLGTTRGALYKTLHDARRKLRTAIGAES
;
A
#
# COMPACT_ATOMS: atom_id res chain seq x y z
N MET A 1 -0.39 -19.45 54.94
CA MET A 1 -0.53 -18.09 54.39
C MET A 1 0.04 -18.08 53.01
N PRO A 2 -0.77 -18.14 51.91
CA PRO A 2 -0.25 -18.02 50.56
C PRO A 2 -0.14 -16.53 50.17
N GLY A 3 1.08 -16.17 49.77
CA GLY A 3 1.44 -14.84 49.31
C GLY A 3 0.74 -14.45 47.99
N SER A 4 0.04 -13.33 48.03
CA SER A 4 -0.62 -12.72 46.91
C SER A 4 0.42 -12.21 45.90
N VAL A 5 0.40 -12.74 44.67
CA VAL A 5 1.19 -12.23 43.55
C VAL A 5 0.50 -10.99 43.00
N PRO A 6 1.15 -9.82 42.92
CA PRO A 6 0.53 -8.64 42.34
C PRO A 6 0.33 -8.83 40.83
N ALA A 7 -0.88 -8.56 40.36
CA ALA A 7 -1.25 -8.53 38.95
C ALA A 7 -0.39 -7.51 38.21
N VAL A 8 0.38 -7.98 37.26
CA VAL A 8 1.10 -7.12 36.31
C VAL A 8 0.10 -6.38 35.47
N GLN A 9 -0.11 -5.11 35.79
CA GLN A 9 -0.86 -4.17 34.95
C GLN A 9 -0.18 -4.10 33.57
N ARG A 10 -0.87 -4.56 32.54
CA ARG A 10 -0.46 -4.38 31.14
C ARG A 10 -0.52 -2.88 30.80
N VAL A 11 0.63 -2.24 30.75
CA VAL A 11 0.78 -0.89 30.22
C VAL A 11 0.65 -0.97 28.69
N SER A 12 -0.59 -0.85 28.19
CA SER A 12 -0.92 -0.77 26.75
C SER A 12 -1.29 0.65 26.30
N ALA A 13 -0.75 1.69 26.94
CA ALA A 13 -1.22 3.05 26.78
C ALA A 13 -0.65 3.89 25.60
N PRO A 14 0.60 3.77 25.10
CA PRO A 14 1.08 4.74 24.11
C PRO A 14 0.53 4.52 22.67
N ALA A 15 0.32 3.30 22.23
CA ALA A 15 -0.09 3.01 20.85
C ALA A 15 -1.59 3.30 20.57
N SER A 16 -2.44 3.35 21.58
CA SER A 16 -3.87 3.66 21.43
C SER A 16 -4.12 5.17 21.37
N LEU A 17 -3.42 5.95 22.20
CA LEU A 17 -3.51 7.41 22.21
C LEU A 17 -3.03 8.01 20.88
N ASP A 18 -1.97 7.48 20.31
CA ASP A 18 -1.42 7.91 19.02
C ASP A 18 -2.41 7.64 17.87
N ARG A 19 -3.10 6.49 17.88
CA ARG A 19 -4.13 6.15 16.89
C ARG A 19 -5.34 7.08 16.94
N GLU A 20 -5.83 7.38 18.13
CA GLU A 20 -7.00 8.23 18.31
C GLU A 20 -6.68 9.68 17.95
N THR A 21 -5.50 10.17 18.28
CA THR A 21 -5.03 11.50 17.91
C THR A 21 -4.90 11.63 16.38
N GLU A 22 -4.28 10.65 15.71
CA GLU A 22 -4.22 10.58 14.25
C GLU A 22 -5.61 10.61 13.61
N ALA A 23 -6.51 9.78 14.13
CA ALA A 23 -7.86 9.69 13.59
C ALA A 23 -8.66 10.98 13.77
N ARG A 24 -8.57 11.62 14.94
CA ARG A 24 -9.22 12.92 15.19
C ARG A 24 -8.66 14.02 14.28
N ALA A 25 -7.36 14.03 14.03
CA ALA A 25 -6.74 14.97 13.10
C ALA A 25 -7.29 14.78 11.67
N TRP A 26 -7.42 13.54 11.18
CA TRP A 26 -8.04 13.26 9.88
C TRP A 26 -9.50 13.69 9.83
N LEU A 27 -10.30 13.32 10.83
CA LEU A 27 -11.73 13.68 10.88
C LEU A 27 -11.94 15.19 10.97
N GLY A 28 -11.10 15.90 11.75
CA GLY A 28 -11.12 17.35 11.85
C GLY A 28 -10.85 18.02 10.51
N ALA A 29 -9.75 17.62 9.84
CA ALA A 29 -9.36 18.19 8.57
C ALA A 29 -10.37 17.87 7.44
N LEU A 30 -10.92 16.64 7.40
CA LEU A 30 -11.93 16.27 6.41
C LEU A 30 -13.30 16.95 6.63
N ARG A 31 -13.59 17.41 7.85
CA ARG A 31 -14.80 18.19 8.16
C ARG A 31 -14.58 19.70 8.15
N ALA A 32 -13.33 20.15 8.03
CA ALA A 32 -12.99 21.55 7.88
C ALA A 32 -13.52 22.13 6.55
N THR A 33 -13.29 23.41 6.31
CA THR A 33 -13.61 24.08 5.03
C THR A 33 -12.38 24.79 4.50
N GLY A 34 -12.32 25.02 3.18
CA GLY A 34 -11.24 25.72 2.53
C GLY A 34 -9.94 24.90 2.44
N ALA A 35 -8.79 25.56 2.52
CA ALA A 35 -7.49 24.97 2.20
C ALA A 35 -7.13 23.73 3.06
N GLU A 36 -7.56 23.66 4.30
CA GLU A 36 -7.31 22.52 5.18
C GLU A 36 -8.07 21.28 4.69
N HIS A 37 -9.33 21.45 4.30
CA HIS A 37 -10.15 20.39 3.72
C HIS A 37 -9.54 19.91 2.41
N ASP A 38 -9.21 20.82 1.50
CA ASP A 38 -8.67 20.50 0.18
C ASP A 38 -7.36 19.70 0.29
N GLU A 39 -6.50 20.08 1.22
CA GLU A 39 -5.25 19.39 1.50
C GLU A 39 -5.51 17.98 2.09
N ALA A 40 -6.47 17.84 2.99
CA ALA A 40 -6.85 16.53 3.55
C ALA A 40 -7.41 15.60 2.48
N ILE A 41 -8.28 16.10 1.59
CA ILE A 41 -8.81 15.38 0.43
C ILE A 41 -7.68 14.93 -0.49
N ARG A 42 -6.78 15.83 -0.86
CA ARG A 42 -5.64 15.52 -1.74
C ARG A 42 -4.76 14.42 -1.16
N ARG A 43 -4.38 14.53 0.12
CA ARG A 43 -3.55 13.54 0.82
C ARG A 43 -4.25 12.18 0.92
N LEU A 44 -5.55 12.17 1.24
CA LEU A 44 -6.33 10.95 1.31
C LEU A 44 -6.41 10.30 -0.07
N HIS A 45 -6.73 11.05 -1.11
CA HIS A 45 -6.81 10.56 -2.48
C HIS A 45 -5.47 9.96 -2.96
N GLU A 46 -4.34 10.63 -2.72
CA GLU A 46 -3.01 10.11 -3.04
C GLU A 46 -2.73 8.75 -2.36
N MET A 47 -3.12 8.61 -1.09
CA MET A 47 -2.99 7.35 -0.36
C MET A 47 -3.88 6.26 -0.98
N LEU A 48 -5.14 6.56 -1.31
CA LEU A 48 -6.07 5.62 -1.93
C LEU A 48 -5.61 5.20 -3.31
N LEU A 49 -5.05 6.12 -4.10
CA LEU A 49 -4.50 5.85 -5.42
C LEU A 49 -3.31 4.87 -5.36
N ARG A 50 -2.38 5.06 -4.41
CA ARG A 50 -1.28 4.10 -4.17
C ARG A 50 -1.82 2.73 -3.78
N ALA A 51 -2.82 2.71 -2.91
CA ALA A 51 -3.49 1.48 -2.48
C ALA A 51 -4.14 0.72 -3.64
N ALA A 52 -4.92 1.42 -4.45
CA ALA A 52 -5.60 0.86 -5.61
C ALA A 52 -4.59 0.34 -6.66
N ARG A 53 -3.54 1.12 -6.98
CA ARG A 53 -2.46 0.67 -7.89
C ARG A 53 -1.79 -0.61 -7.41
N PHE A 54 -1.43 -0.66 -6.14
CA PHE A 54 -0.81 -1.86 -5.57
C PHE A 54 -1.71 -3.08 -5.70
N GLU A 55 -3.00 -2.92 -5.40
CA GLU A 55 -3.97 -4.01 -5.50
C GLU A 55 -4.18 -4.48 -6.94
N LEU A 56 -4.30 -3.56 -7.88
CA LEU A 56 -4.48 -3.87 -9.30
C LEU A 56 -3.24 -4.55 -9.89
N VAL A 57 -2.03 -4.06 -9.58
CA VAL A 57 -0.78 -4.69 -10.02
C VAL A 57 -0.67 -6.12 -9.45
N ARG A 58 -1.02 -6.32 -8.18
CA ARG A 58 -1.02 -7.65 -7.57
C ARG A 58 -2.01 -8.61 -8.25
N ARG A 59 -3.16 -8.10 -8.70
CA ARG A 59 -4.19 -8.86 -9.41
C ARG A 59 -3.98 -8.91 -10.93
N ARG A 60 -2.87 -8.38 -11.44
CA ARG A 60 -2.61 -8.24 -12.87
C ARG A 60 -2.70 -9.57 -13.64
N GLY A 61 -2.37 -10.69 -13.00
CA GLY A 61 -2.58 -12.03 -13.58
C GLY A 61 -4.05 -12.36 -13.90
N MET A 62 -5.01 -11.63 -13.32
CA MET A 62 -6.44 -11.71 -13.62
C MET A 62 -6.87 -10.72 -14.73
N LEU A 63 -6.00 -9.76 -15.06
CA LEU A 63 -6.19 -8.72 -16.07
C LEU A 63 -5.27 -9.02 -17.27
N ALA A 64 -5.46 -10.17 -17.92
CA ALA A 64 -4.53 -10.78 -18.87
C ALA A 64 -4.09 -9.89 -20.05
N ARG A 65 -4.73 -8.74 -20.29
CA ARG A 65 -4.48 -7.83 -21.42
C ARG A 65 -4.42 -6.35 -21.09
N SER A 66 -4.50 -5.99 -19.81
CA SER A 66 -4.51 -4.57 -19.45
C SER A 66 -3.13 -3.98 -19.66
N SER A 67 -3.04 -2.99 -20.56
CA SER A 67 -1.89 -2.10 -20.67
C SER A 67 -1.67 -1.38 -19.33
N ARG A 68 -0.48 -0.81 -19.13
CA ARG A 68 -0.18 -0.01 -17.95
C ARG A 68 -1.14 1.17 -17.79
N GLU A 69 -1.48 1.84 -18.89
CA GLU A 69 -2.43 2.93 -18.97
C GLU A 69 -3.79 2.49 -18.39
N THR A 70 -4.28 1.32 -18.77
CA THR A 70 -5.52 0.77 -18.20
C THR A 70 -5.44 0.52 -16.68
N VAL A 71 -4.28 0.09 -16.15
CA VAL A 71 -4.10 -0.10 -14.70
C VAL A 71 -4.14 1.24 -13.96
N ASP A 72 -3.52 2.27 -14.50
CA ASP A 72 -3.53 3.61 -13.91
C ASP A 72 -4.93 4.25 -13.94
N ASP A 73 -5.68 4.09 -15.04
CA ASP A 73 -7.07 4.54 -15.15
C ASP A 73 -7.99 3.83 -14.15
N LEU A 74 -7.86 2.51 -14.03
CA LEU A 74 -8.61 1.71 -13.07
C LEU A 74 -8.25 2.09 -11.62
N ALA A 75 -6.98 2.42 -11.35
CA ALA A 75 -6.54 2.85 -10.04
C ALA A 75 -7.11 4.22 -9.67
N MET A 76 -7.08 5.17 -10.61
CA MET A 76 -7.67 6.50 -10.44
C MET A 76 -9.16 6.39 -10.11
N GLN A 77 -9.91 5.70 -10.94
CA GLN A 77 -11.34 5.50 -10.71
C GLN A 77 -11.65 4.77 -9.40
N SER A 78 -10.81 3.80 -9.00
CA SER A 78 -10.98 3.11 -7.72
C SER A 78 -10.69 4.01 -6.53
N ALA A 79 -9.73 4.94 -6.66
CA ALA A 79 -9.42 5.93 -5.63
C ALA A 79 -10.55 6.96 -5.49
N ASP A 80 -11.13 7.42 -6.60
CA ASP A 80 -12.24 8.38 -6.62
C ASP A 80 -13.49 7.78 -5.95
N ASP A 81 -13.85 6.54 -6.31
CA ASP A 81 -14.99 5.85 -5.71
C ASP A 81 -14.76 5.58 -4.23
N ALA A 82 -13.54 5.15 -3.85
CA ALA A 82 -13.17 4.93 -2.47
C ALA A 82 -13.23 6.22 -1.65
N LEU A 83 -12.73 7.34 -2.18
CA LEU A 83 -12.83 8.65 -1.54
C LEU A 83 -14.28 9.05 -1.30
N THR A 84 -15.12 8.94 -2.31
CA THR A 84 -16.55 9.25 -2.22
C THR A 84 -17.24 8.38 -1.16
N ALA A 85 -16.94 7.08 -1.14
CA ALA A 85 -17.50 6.16 -0.15
C ALA A 85 -17.02 6.43 1.28
N ILE A 86 -15.76 6.84 1.45
CA ILE A 86 -15.19 7.24 2.75
C ILE A 86 -15.88 8.49 3.27
N LEU A 87 -16.04 9.53 2.44
CA LEU A 87 -16.69 10.77 2.85
C LEU A 87 -18.15 10.53 3.24
N ALA A 88 -18.87 9.69 2.50
CA ALA A 88 -20.25 9.32 2.83
C ALA A 88 -20.37 8.50 4.14
N LYS A 89 -19.30 7.82 4.54
CA LYS A 89 -19.26 6.96 5.74
C LYS A 89 -18.35 7.49 6.85
N LEU A 90 -17.98 8.76 6.79
CA LEU A 90 -17.03 9.35 7.73
C LEU A 90 -17.56 9.28 9.17
N ASP A 91 -18.88 9.37 9.35
CA ASP A 91 -19.55 9.29 10.66
C ASP A 91 -19.68 7.84 11.18
N ASP A 92 -19.51 6.84 10.32
CA ASP A 92 -19.52 5.43 10.71
C ASP A 92 -18.17 4.95 11.28
N TYR A 93 -17.14 5.79 11.24
CA TYR A 93 -15.82 5.42 11.72
C TYR A 93 -15.76 5.35 13.25
N ARG A 94 -15.42 4.17 13.80
CA ARG A 94 -15.54 3.84 15.22
C ARG A 94 -14.22 3.83 16.02
N PHE A 95 -13.12 4.34 15.50
CA PHE A 95 -11.80 4.35 16.14
C PHE A 95 -11.24 2.96 16.51
N GLU A 96 -11.78 1.88 15.97
CA GLU A 96 -11.33 0.50 16.22
C GLU A 96 -9.97 0.21 15.59
N SER A 97 -9.61 0.92 14.52
CA SER A 97 -8.32 0.87 13.84
C SER A 97 -7.78 2.28 13.57
N ARG A 98 -6.58 2.44 13.01
CA ARG A 98 -6.15 3.74 12.47
C ARG A 98 -7.09 4.18 11.36
N PHE A 99 -7.29 5.49 11.22
CA PHE A 99 -8.11 6.04 10.13
C PHE A 99 -7.58 5.60 8.75
N THR A 100 -6.27 5.67 8.55
CA THR A 100 -5.62 5.21 7.31
C THR A 100 -5.85 3.73 7.04
N THR A 101 -5.87 2.87 8.06
CA THR A 101 -6.17 1.44 7.93
C THR A 101 -7.62 1.20 7.51
N TRP A 102 -8.56 1.93 8.09
CA TRP A 102 -9.96 1.86 7.73
C TRP A 102 -10.21 2.36 6.30
N ALA A 103 -9.68 3.53 5.96
CA ALA A 103 -9.80 4.13 4.63
C ALA A 103 -9.16 3.25 3.53
N TYR A 104 -8.03 2.63 3.82
CA TYR A 104 -7.32 1.76 2.87
C TYR A 104 -8.19 0.58 2.39
N LYS A 105 -9.05 0.04 3.26
CA LYS A 105 -9.96 -1.07 2.91
C LYS A 105 -10.92 -0.69 1.78
N PHE A 106 -11.35 0.56 1.69
CA PHE A 106 -12.22 1.03 0.61
C PHE A 106 -11.50 0.95 -0.74
N ALA A 107 -10.26 1.45 -0.84
CA ALA A 107 -9.48 1.37 -2.08
C ALA A 107 -9.25 -0.08 -2.55
N ILE A 108 -8.96 -0.99 -1.62
CA ILE A 108 -8.81 -2.42 -1.93
C ILE A 108 -10.11 -3.02 -2.46
N LEU A 109 -11.25 -2.69 -1.82
CA LEU A 109 -12.55 -3.21 -2.22
C LEU A 109 -12.94 -2.71 -3.62
N GLU A 110 -12.79 -1.40 -3.88
CA GLU A 110 -13.09 -0.83 -5.19
C GLU A 110 -12.19 -1.39 -6.30
N ALA A 111 -10.88 -1.48 -6.07
CA ALA A 111 -9.96 -2.10 -7.00
C ALA A 111 -10.30 -3.58 -7.27
N ALA A 112 -10.73 -4.33 -6.25
CA ALA A 112 -11.15 -5.71 -6.40
C ALA A 112 -12.46 -5.85 -7.21
N VAL A 113 -13.43 -4.96 -6.99
CA VAL A 113 -14.68 -4.92 -7.74
C VAL A 113 -14.40 -4.62 -9.21
N ARG A 114 -13.58 -3.61 -9.50
CA ARG A 114 -13.21 -3.22 -10.88
C ARG A 114 -12.43 -4.31 -11.59
N THR A 115 -11.49 -4.97 -10.91
CA THR A 115 -10.76 -6.12 -11.48
C THR A 115 -11.71 -7.23 -11.89
N ARG A 116 -12.67 -7.59 -11.03
CA ARG A 116 -13.67 -8.62 -11.36
C ARG A 116 -14.56 -8.22 -12.53
N ARG A 117 -15.06 -6.99 -12.53
CA ARG A 117 -15.90 -6.45 -13.62
C ARG A 117 -15.14 -6.46 -14.95
N ARG A 118 -13.87 -6.03 -14.96
CA ARG A 118 -13.02 -6.02 -16.14
C ARG A 118 -12.73 -7.44 -16.65
N ALA A 119 -12.36 -8.36 -15.76
CA ALA A 119 -12.11 -9.76 -16.11
C ALA A 119 -13.36 -10.46 -16.71
N TRP A 120 -14.57 -10.04 -16.32
CA TRP A 120 -15.81 -10.49 -16.96
C TRP A 120 -15.95 -9.96 -18.39
N GLN A 121 -15.67 -8.68 -18.60
CA GLN A 121 -15.74 -8.04 -19.92
C GLN A 121 -14.69 -8.60 -20.90
N GLU A 122 -13.51 -8.99 -20.40
CA GLU A 122 -12.40 -9.51 -21.22
C GLU A 122 -12.52 -11.01 -21.54
N ARG A 123 -13.41 -11.76 -20.88
CA ARG A 123 -13.68 -13.19 -21.20
C ARG A 123 -14.29 -13.41 -22.57
N GLU A 124 -14.79 -12.37 -23.21
CA GLU A 124 -15.38 -12.43 -24.55
C GLU A 124 -14.35 -12.27 -25.70
N LEU A 125 -13.04 -12.13 -25.42
CA LEU A 125 -11.97 -11.93 -26.42
C LEU A 125 -10.78 -12.87 -26.22
N PRO A 126 -10.12 -13.42 -27.32
CA PRO A 126 -9.04 -14.41 -27.24
C PRO A 126 -7.69 -13.85 -26.73
N ILE A 127 -6.86 -14.68 -26.08
CA ILE A 127 -5.66 -14.35 -25.29
C ILE A 127 -4.37 -14.33 -26.12
N ASP A 128 -3.46 -13.36 -25.86
CA ASP A 128 -2.09 -13.26 -26.38
C ASP A 128 -1.02 -13.26 -25.26
N PRO A 129 0.10 -14.06 -25.32
CA PRO A 129 0.94 -14.39 -24.18
C PRO A 129 2.09 -13.43 -23.79
N ASP A 130 2.44 -12.40 -24.56
CA ASP A 130 3.79 -11.76 -24.48
C ASP A 130 3.90 -10.36 -23.84
N GLY A 131 3.13 -10.00 -22.84
CA GLY A 131 3.11 -8.66 -22.26
C GLY A 131 3.91 -8.44 -20.96
N TRP A 132 5.20 -8.81 -20.85
CA TRP A 132 6.07 -8.44 -19.73
C TRP A 132 7.10 -7.39 -20.17
N THR A 133 6.93 -6.14 -19.72
CA THR A 133 8.00 -5.17 -19.41
C THR A 133 7.47 -3.74 -19.28
N THR A 134 7.88 -3.06 -18.25
CA THR A 134 8.34 -1.66 -18.13
C THR A 134 7.71 -0.87 -16.97
N LEU A 135 8.55 -0.51 -16.00
CA LEU A 135 8.34 0.57 -15.04
C LEU A 135 8.68 1.90 -15.72
N PRO A 136 7.90 2.98 -15.60
CA PRO A 136 8.24 4.25 -16.21
C PRO A 136 9.21 5.07 -15.38
N ALA A 137 10.18 5.62 -16.04
CA ALA A 137 11.05 6.66 -15.54
C ALA A 137 10.32 8.02 -15.51
N ARG A 138 10.52 8.74 -14.41
CA ARG A 138 10.14 10.15 -14.24
C ARG A 138 11.31 10.96 -14.82
N THR A 139 11.01 11.93 -15.67
CA THR A 139 12.02 12.80 -16.31
C THR A 139 12.75 13.66 -15.29
N LEU A 140 14.05 13.49 -15.17
CA LEU A 140 15.02 14.31 -14.46
C LEU A 140 16.24 14.56 -15.37
N ASP A 141 17.08 15.54 -15.04
CA ASP A 141 18.22 16.07 -15.79
C ASP A 141 19.19 14.96 -16.32
N PRO A 142 19.72 15.04 -17.57
CA PRO A 142 20.39 13.92 -18.25
C PRO A 142 21.68 13.42 -17.59
N ALA A 143 22.42 14.24 -16.85
CA ALA A 143 23.69 13.82 -16.23
C ALA A 143 23.51 13.19 -14.84
N GLU A 144 22.58 13.70 -14.01
CA GLU A 144 22.15 13.04 -12.77
C GLU A 144 21.32 11.78 -13.06
N ASP A 145 20.66 11.75 -14.22
CA ASP A 145 19.77 10.69 -14.64
C ASP A 145 20.53 9.37 -14.92
N LEU A 146 21.75 9.40 -15.45
CA LEU A 146 22.51 8.18 -15.74
C LEU A 146 22.94 7.45 -14.45
N LEU A 147 23.52 8.18 -13.51
CA LEU A 147 23.94 7.61 -12.21
C LEU A 147 22.75 7.10 -11.39
N ASN A 148 21.63 7.83 -11.43
CA ASN A 148 20.40 7.43 -10.76
C ASN A 148 19.74 6.23 -11.43
N ARG A 149 19.83 6.11 -12.76
CA ARG A 149 19.34 4.95 -13.52
C ARG A 149 20.16 3.70 -13.23
N GLU A 150 21.49 3.80 -13.19
CA GLU A 150 22.36 2.67 -12.84
C GLU A 150 22.10 2.19 -11.40
N ARG A 151 22.02 3.12 -10.44
CA ARG A 151 21.65 2.79 -9.05
C ARG A 151 20.28 2.17 -8.93
N LEU A 152 19.29 2.72 -9.63
CA LEU A 152 17.93 2.18 -9.64
C LEU A 152 17.88 0.79 -10.27
N ALA A 153 18.60 0.58 -11.38
CA ALA A 153 18.71 -0.72 -12.04
C ALA A 153 19.36 -1.75 -11.10
N ALA A 154 20.44 -1.40 -10.40
CA ALA A 154 21.09 -2.24 -9.40
C ALA A 154 20.15 -2.61 -8.24
N ILE A 155 19.38 -1.63 -7.73
CA ILE A 155 18.36 -1.87 -6.68
C ILE A 155 17.28 -2.82 -7.19
N ILE A 156 16.75 -2.61 -8.40
CA ILE A 156 15.71 -3.46 -9.00
C ILE A 156 16.24 -4.88 -9.17
N GLU A 157 17.47 -5.03 -9.66
CA GLU A 157 18.09 -6.34 -9.85
C GLU A 157 18.34 -7.04 -8.50
N ALA A 158 18.83 -6.32 -7.48
CA ALA A 158 18.99 -6.84 -6.13
C ALA A 158 17.64 -7.29 -5.55
N VAL A 159 16.58 -6.51 -5.72
CA VAL A 159 15.21 -6.89 -5.29
C VAL A 159 14.77 -8.17 -5.99
N ARG A 160 15.03 -8.28 -7.29
CA ARG A 160 14.64 -9.43 -8.12
C ARG A 160 15.39 -10.71 -7.74
N THR A 161 16.70 -10.62 -7.49
CA THR A 161 17.60 -11.76 -7.30
C THR A 161 17.75 -12.18 -5.84
N GLN A 162 17.80 -11.22 -4.90
CA GLN A 162 18.10 -11.48 -3.49
C GLN A 162 16.86 -11.74 -2.63
N LEU A 163 15.70 -11.25 -3.05
CA LEU A 163 14.49 -11.37 -2.26
C LEU A 163 13.59 -12.51 -2.75
N SER A 164 13.01 -13.27 -1.81
CA SER A 164 11.95 -14.22 -2.14
C SER A 164 10.70 -13.50 -2.65
N PRO A 165 9.77 -14.19 -3.38
CA PRO A 165 8.51 -13.59 -3.81
C PRO A 165 7.72 -12.94 -2.66
N HIS A 166 7.66 -13.62 -1.51
CA HIS A 166 6.99 -13.09 -0.31
C HIS A 166 7.70 -11.84 0.25
N GLN A 167 9.06 -11.82 0.29
CA GLN A 167 9.80 -10.64 0.73
C GLN A 167 9.60 -9.45 -0.21
N ARG A 168 9.51 -9.68 -1.54
CA ARG A 168 9.20 -8.63 -2.51
C ARG A 168 7.79 -8.06 -2.32
N GLU A 169 6.81 -8.93 -2.11
CA GLU A 169 5.43 -8.53 -1.84
C GLU A 169 5.34 -7.67 -0.57
N VAL A 170 5.93 -8.11 0.53
CA VAL A 170 5.93 -7.37 1.81
C VAL A 170 6.67 -6.04 1.69
N LEU A 171 7.84 -6.02 1.04
CA LEU A 171 8.61 -4.79 0.81
C LEU A 171 7.83 -3.80 -0.06
N GLY A 172 7.28 -4.27 -1.18
CA GLY A 172 6.48 -3.45 -2.10
C GLY A 172 5.23 -2.88 -1.42
N ALA A 173 4.52 -3.72 -0.65
CA ALA A 173 3.34 -3.29 0.07
C ALA A 173 3.64 -2.22 1.13
N LEU A 174 4.61 -2.48 2.00
CA LEU A 174 4.86 -1.61 3.16
C LEU A 174 5.66 -0.34 2.82
N VAL A 175 6.55 -0.41 1.80
CA VAL A 175 7.49 0.69 1.50
C VAL A 175 7.05 1.50 0.29
N LEU A 176 6.61 0.86 -0.80
CA LEU A 176 6.25 1.57 -2.03
C LEU A 176 4.79 1.97 -2.06
N ALA A 177 3.90 1.09 -1.59
CA ALA A 177 2.46 1.33 -1.59
C ALA A 177 1.94 1.85 -0.24
N GLU A 178 2.80 1.98 0.77
CA GLU A 178 2.48 2.47 2.11
C GLU A 178 1.26 1.78 2.74
N VAL A 179 1.08 0.47 2.43
CA VAL A 179 -0.02 -0.32 2.99
C VAL A 179 0.08 -0.34 4.50
N PRO A 180 -0.97 0.02 5.24
CA PRO A 180 -0.97 -0.14 6.69
C PRO A 180 -0.70 -1.60 7.06
N ILE A 181 0.24 -1.81 8.00
CA ILE A 181 0.72 -3.16 8.36
C ILE A 181 -0.40 -4.07 8.85
N ASP A 182 -1.44 -3.50 9.47
CA ASP A 182 -2.62 -4.24 9.93
C ASP A 182 -3.42 -4.83 8.78
N VAL A 183 -3.62 -4.01 7.73
CA VAL A 183 -4.30 -4.43 6.50
C VAL A 183 -3.50 -5.53 5.81
N LEU A 184 -2.19 -5.38 5.74
CA LEU A 184 -1.33 -6.38 5.12
C LEU A 184 -1.31 -7.69 5.92
N ALA A 185 -1.27 -7.62 7.27
CA ALA A 185 -1.30 -8.79 8.14
C ALA A 185 -2.60 -9.58 7.98
N GLU A 186 -3.75 -8.90 8.01
CA GLU A 186 -5.07 -9.49 7.77
C GLU A 186 -5.13 -10.18 6.39
N ARG A 187 -4.64 -9.49 5.37
CA ARG A 187 -4.68 -9.95 3.99
C ARG A 187 -3.80 -11.17 3.70
N LEU A 188 -2.62 -11.22 4.32
CA LEU A 188 -1.67 -12.34 4.16
C LEU A 188 -1.88 -13.45 5.20
N GLY A 189 -2.90 -13.33 6.07
CA GLY A 189 -3.18 -14.30 7.11
C GLY A 189 -2.02 -14.47 8.10
N THR A 190 -1.29 -13.38 8.41
CA THR A 190 -0.09 -13.38 9.22
C THR A 190 -0.14 -12.33 10.34
N THR A 191 0.90 -12.25 11.16
CA THR A 191 1.00 -11.28 12.25
C THR A 191 1.85 -10.07 11.86
N ARG A 192 1.63 -8.91 12.51
CA ARG A 192 2.50 -7.73 12.36
C ARG A 192 3.96 -8.05 12.64
N GLY A 193 4.23 -8.85 13.70
CA GLY A 193 5.59 -9.26 14.06
C GLY A 193 6.28 -10.04 12.95
N ALA A 194 5.57 -10.97 12.30
CA ALA A 194 6.08 -11.71 11.16
C ALA A 194 6.39 -10.80 9.97
N LEU A 195 5.52 -9.81 9.69
CA LEU A 195 5.77 -8.83 8.62
C LEU A 195 6.97 -7.93 8.91
N TYR A 196 7.12 -7.45 10.16
CA TYR A 196 8.32 -6.68 10.56
C TYR A 196 9.60 -7.49 10.41
N LYS A 197 9.59 -8.77 10.81
CA LYS A 197 10.73 -9.68 10.61
C LYS A 197 11.03 -9.85 9.13
N THR A 198 10.03 -10.14 8.31
CA THR A 198 10.18 -10.28 6.85
C THR A 198 10.78 -9.02 6.22
N LEU A 199 10.26 -7.83 6.59
CA LEU A 199 10.77 -6.55 6.11
C LEU A 199 12.21 -6.29 6.57
N HIS A 200 12.53 -6.60 7.83
CA HIS A 200 13.90 -6.47 8.36
C HIS A 200 14.88 -7.35 7.59
N ASP A 201 14.54 -8.62 7.38
CA ASP A 201 15.37 -9.56 6.64
C ASP A 201 15.55 -9.16 5.17
N ALA A 202 14.48 -8.67 4.53
CA ALA A 202 14.54 -8.14 3.17
C ALA A 202 15.50 -6.93 3.07
N ARG A 203 15.36 -5.96 3.98
CA ARG A 203 16.24 -4.78 4.02
C ARG A 203 17.70 -5.14 4.31
N ARG A 204 17.96 -6.13 5.15
CA ARG A 204 19.31 -6.63 5.44
C ARG A 204 19.94 -7.22 4.19
N LYS A 205 19.24 -8.10 3.47
CA LYS A 205 19.71 -8.70 2.21
C LYS A 205 20.03 -7.64 1.16
N LEU A 206 19.15 -6.66 0.97
CA LEU A 206 19.38 -5.58 0.02
C LEU A 206 20.59 -4.73 0.38
N ARG A 207 20.77 -4.37 1.65
CA ARG A 207 21.97 -3.63 2.10
C ARG A 207 23.25 -4.39 1.84
N THR A 208 23.26 -5.69 2.08
CA THR A 208 24.44 -6.53 1.79
C THR A 208 24.71 -6.60 0.30
N ALA A 209 23.69 -6.74 -0.54
CA ALA A 209 23.86 -6.83 -1.99
C ALA A 209 24.33 -5.49 -2.60
N ILE A 210 23.73 -4.37 -2.20
CA ILE A 210 24.08 -3.04 -2.73
C ILE A 210 25.40 -2.53 -2.15
N GLY A 211 25.71 -2.84 -0.88
CA GLY A 211 26.97 -2.46 -0.24
C GLY A 211 28.18 -3.30 -0.66
N ALA A 212 27.99 -4.43 -1.32
CA ALA A 212 29.07 -5.26 -1.86
C ALA A 212 29.52 -4.81 -3.26
N GLU A 213 28.76 -3.91 -3.91
CA GLU A 213 29.08 -3.35 -5.25
C GLU A 213 29.67 -1.93 -5.17
N SER A 214 29.93 -1.40 -3.95
CA SER A 214 30.55 -0.09 -3.70
C SER A 214 31.97 -0.25 -3.17
#